data_211505e1c8298b26c49c04bfb862fc20
#
_entry.id   211505e1c8298b26c49c04bfb862fc20
#
_cell.length_a   1.000
_cell.length_b   1.000
_cell.length_c   1.000
_cell.angle_alpha   90.00
_cell.angle_beta   90.00
_cell.angle_gamma   90.00
#
_symmetry.space_group_name_H-M   'P 1'
#
loop_
_entity.id
_entity.type
_entity.pdbx_description
1 polymer ?
#
loop_
_entity_poly.entity_id
_entity_poly.type
_entity_poly.pdbx_seq_one_letter_code
_entity_poly.pdbx_strand_id
1 'polypeptide(L)'
;PTEIITFSDDMDGLRKIPDNIPNSEILEKNLSKPLTSIPDPFKKYSSYGEHNNEMLKSFLNKFKFNYTFKSSTQLYKSGQFNDTLVLALNKYQEIIDIVIPTLGKERQKTYSPFLPLCPKTGKVLEIPVVEIIKDKNKIVFDNKGEKIEASILDGNCKLQWKVDWAMRWYALDVDYEMYGKDLIESAV
;
A
#
# COMPACT_ATOMS: atom_id res chain seq x y z
N PRO A 1 -27.82 -5.65 -8.27
CA PRO A 1 -26.95 -6.76 -7.91
C PRO A 1 -25.85 -6.25 -7.00
N THR A 2 -25.48 -7.03 -5.98
CA THR A 2 -24.39 -6.70 -5.06
C THR A 2 -23.14 -7.42 -5.53
N GLU A 3 -22.00 -6.70 -5.62
CA GLU A 3 -20.69 -7.27 -5.88
C GLU A 3 -19.88 -7.27 -4.58
N ILE A 4 -19.21 -8.38 -4.29
CA ILE A 4 -18.28 -8.48 -3.17
C ILE A 4 -16.86 -8.34 -3.71
N ILE A 5 -16.13 -7.32 -3.26
CA ILE A 5 -14.72 -7.13 -3.58
C ILE A 5 -13.87 -7.66 -2.42
N THR A 6 -12.94 -8.55 -2.72
CA THR A 6 -11.91 -8.98 -1.78
C THR A 6 -10.60 -8.30 -2.18
N PHE A 7 -10.14 -7.39 -1.33
CA PHE A 7 -8.94 -6.59 -1.58
C PHE A 7 -7.75 -7.14 -0.79
N SER A 8 -6.61 -7.29 -1.45
CA SER A 8 -5.34 -7.69 -0.82
C SER A 8 -4.35 -6.54 -0.82
N ASP A 9 -3.84 -6.18 0.37
CA ASP A 9 -2.80 -5.16 0.57
C ASP A 9 -1.39 -5.70 0.24
N ASP A 10 -1.27 -6.49 -0.83
CA ASP A 10 -0.04 -7.20 -1.23
C ASP A 10 1.10 -6.29 -1.73
N MET A 11 0.84 -4.99 -1.92
CA MET A 11 1.85 -3.96 -2.17
C MET A 11 2.46 -3.39 -0.89
N ASP A 12 1.96 -3.74 0.28
CA ASP A 12 2.52 -3.29 1.54
C ASP A 12 3.94 -3.82 1.75
N GLY A 13 4.80 -2.94 2.27
CA GLY A 13 6.15 -3.33 2.67
C GLY A 13 6.13 -4.26 3.88
N LEU A 14 6.86 -5.35 3.82
CA LEU A 14 6.98 -6.28 4.93
C LEU A 14 7.62 -5.57 6.14
N ARG A 15 6.85 -5.34 7.21
CA ARG A 15 7.30 -4.62 8.40
C ARG A 15 7.87 -5.53 9.49
N LYS A 16 7.30 -6.72 9.62
CA LYS A 16 7.64 -7.69 10.66
C LYS A 16 7.61 -9.10 10.07
N ILE A 17 8.54 -9.93 10.51
CA ILE A 17 8.55 -11.33 10.15
C ILE A 17 7.57 -12.07 11.09
N PRO A 18 6.57 -12.77 10.53
CA PRO A 18 5.67 -13.57 11.35
C PRO A 18 6.43 -14.74 12.01
N ASP A 19 5.98 -15.13 13.19
CA ASP A 19 6.52 -16.31 13.87
C ASP A 19 6.18 -17.59 13.09
N ASN A 20 7.03 -18.59 13.23
CA ASN A 20 6.83 -19.95 12.64
C ASN A 20 6.76 -20.00 11.10
N ILE A 21 7.41 -19.06 10.41
CA ILE A 21 7.56 -19.09 8.96
C ILE A 21 8.82 -19.90 8.59
N PRO A 22 8.73 -20.87 7.65
CA PRO A 22 9.92 -21.56 7.15
C PRO A 22 10.79 -20.60 6.35
N ASN A 23 12.11 -20.85 6.33
CA ASN A 23 13.07 -20.04 5.58
C ASN A 23 12.96 -18.53 5.89
N SER A 24 12.79 -18.15 7.17
CA SER A 24 12.57 -16.76 7.61
C SER A 24 13.67 -15.81 7.16
N GLU A 25 14.88 -16.31 6.90
CA GLU A 25 16.00 -15.56 6.36
C GLU A 25 15.71 -14.91 5.00
N ILE A 26 14.77 -15.48 4.24
CA ILE A 26 14.27 -14.87 2.98
C ILE A 26 13.54 -13.57 3.31
N LEU A 27 12.69 -13.60 4.32
CA LEU A 27 11.91 -12.43 4.75
C LEU A 27 12.82 -11.35 5.36
N GLU A 28 13.80 -11.76 6.18
CA GLU A 28 14.78 -10.85 6.81
C GLU A 28 15.53 -10.00 5.76
N LYS A 29 16.00 -10.64 4.70
CA LYS A 29 16.71 -9.97 3.60
C LYS A 29 15.83 -9.04 2.77
N ASN A 30 14.50 -9.20 2.87
CA ASN A 30 13.53 -8.48 2.05
C ASN A 30 12.59 -7.56 2.86
N LEU A 31 12.94 -7.23 4.10
CA LEU A 31 12.18 -6.27 4.90
C LEU A 31 11.96 -4.95 4.15
N SER A 32 10.78 -4.40 4.30
CA SER A 32 10.26 -3.19 3.66
C SER A 32 9.97 -3.31 2.15
N LYS A 33 10.19 -4.46 1.52
CA LYS A 33 9.75 -4.68 0.14
C LYS A 33 8.26 -5.03 0.08
N PRO A 34 7.56 -4.70 -1.02
CA PRO A 34 6.21 -5.19 -1.26
C PRO A 34 6.15 -6.72 -1.16
N LEU A 35 5.08 -7.27 -0.58
CA LEU A 35 4.95 -8.71 -0.39
C LEU A 35 5.06 -9.48 -1.71
N THR A 36 4.57 -8.89 -2.81
CA THR A 36 4.66 -9.45 -4.17
C THR A 36 6.09 -9.43 -4.75
N SER A 37 7.01 -8.69 -4.14
CA SER A 37 8.43 -8.64 -4.54
C SER A 37 9.33 -9.51 -3.68
N ILE A 38 8.78 -10.27 -2.73
CA ILE A 38 9.51 -11.14 -1.82
C ILE A 38 9.33 -12.59 -2.28
N PRO A 39 10.41 -13.37 -2.48
CA PRO A 39 10.29 -14.79 -2.79
C PRO A 39 9.49 -15.54 -1.72
N ASP A 40 8.67 -16.50 -2.14
CA ASP A 40 7.83 -17.26 -1.21
C ASP A 40 8.68 -18.12 -0.27
N PRO A 41 8.63 -17.90 1.07
CA PRO A 41 9.39 -18.72 2.03
C PRO A 41 8.90 -20.19 2.08
N PHE A 42 7.68 -20.47 1.60
CA PHE A 42 7.13 -21.81 1.49
C PHE A 42 7.49 -22.51 0.17
N LYS A 43 8.08 -21.78 -0.80
CA LYS A 43 8.49 -22.30 -2.12
C LYS A 43 7.35 -22.91 -2.95
N LYS A 44 6.13 -22.43 -2.77
CA LYS A 44 4.92 -22.92 -3.48
C LYS A 44 4.48 -21.98 -4.61
N TYR A 45 4.73 -20.68 -4.44
CA TYR A 45 4.29 -19.64 -5.38
C TYR A 45 5.46 -18.74 -5.76
N SER A 46 5.26 -17.84 -6.70
CA SER A 46 6.30 -16.93 -7.21
C SER A 46 6.74 -15.91 -6.16
N SER A 47 5.84 -15.52 -5.25
CA SER A 47 6.10 -14.55 -4.21
C SER A 47 5.32 -14.83 -2.92
N TYR A 48 5.77 -14.23 -1.83
CA TYR A 48 5.08 -14.28 -0.55
C TYR A 48 3.70 -13.60 -0.62
N GLY A 49 3.58 -12.51 -1.40
CA GLY A 49 2.29 -11.89 -1.67
C GLY A 49 1.33 -12.83 -2.40
N GLU A 50 1.80 -13.53 -3.44
CA GLU A 50 0.98 -14.51 -4.14
C GLU A 50 0.58 -15.68 -3.26
N HIS A 51 1.50 -16.18 -2.40
CA HIS A 51 1.17 -17.22 -1.42
C HIS A 51 -0.02 -16.81 -0.55
N ASN A 52 0.04 -15.62 0.05
CA ASN A 52 -1.03 -15.11 0.92
C ASN A 52 -2.34 -14.92 0.13
N ASN A 53 -2.26 -14.41 -1.09
CA ASN A 53 -3.42 -14.22 -1.96
C ASN A 53 -4.11 -15.56 -2.29
N GLU A 54 -3.35 -16.60 -2.60
CA GLU A 54 -3.89 -17.92 -2.90
C GLU A 54 -4.48 -18.61 -1.64
N MET A 55 -3.88 -18.39 -0.47
CA MET A 55 -4.46 -18.84 0.80
C MET A 55 -5.81 -18.18 1.07
N LEU A 56 -5.93 -16.86 0.85
CA LEU A 56 -7.18 -16.13 1.00
C LEU A 56 -8.24 -16.61 0.00
N LYS A 57 -7.88 -16.74 -1.27
CA LYS A 57 -8.78 -17.26 -2.31
C LYS A 57 -9.26 -18.68 -1.98
N SER A 58 -8.35 -19.53 -1.53
CA SER A 58 -8.69 -20.92 -1.13
C SER A 58 -9.70 -20.93 0.02
N PHE A 59 -9.53 -20.06 1.00
CA PHE A 59 -10.49 -19.92 2.11
C PHE A 59 -11.85 -19.47 1.61
N LEU A 60 -11.92 -18.40 0.82
CA LEU A 60 -13.18 -17.87 0.29
C LEU A 60 -13.92 -18.88 -0.58
N ASN A 61 -13.19 -19.60 -1.43
CA ASN A 61 -13.75 -20.64 -2.30
C ASN A 61 -14.29 -21.82 -1.48
N LYS A 62 -13.62 -22.22 -0.40
CA LYS A 62 -14.11 -23.27 0.52
C LYS A 62 -15.48 -22.93 1.10
N PHE A 63 -15.74 -21.66 1.39
CA PHE A 63 -17.01 -21.18 1.91
C PHE A 63 -17.98 -20.72 0.80
N LYS A 64 -17.61 -20.93 -0.48
CA LYS A 64 -18.45 -20.63 -1.66
C LYS A 64 -18.86 -19.16 -1.76
N PHE A 65 -18.00 -18.24 -1.34
CA PHE A 65 -18.22 -16.81 -1.59
C PHE A 65 -18.11 -16.54 -3.09
N ASN A 66 -19.04 -15.73 -3.61
CA ASN A 66 -18.91 -15.15 -4.95
C ASN A 66 -18.29 -13.76 -4.82
N TYR A 67 -17.06 -13.60 -5.27
CA TYR A 67 -16.27 -12.38 -5.06
C TYR A 67 -15.39 -12.04 -6.26
N THR A 68 -15.06 -10.77 -6.39
CA THR A 68 -14.02 -10.27 -7.31
C THR A 68 -12.75 -9.99 -6.49
N PHE A 69 -11.66 -10.72 -6.79
CA PHE A 69 -10.38 -10.50 -6.12
C PHE A 69 -9.63 -9.31 -6.73
N LYS A 70 -9.11 -8.43 -5.89
CA LYS A 70 -8.30 -7.28 -6.27
C LYS A 70 -6.95 -7.31 -5.53
N SER A 71 -5.85 -7.28 -6.28
CA SER A 71 -4.49 -7.13 -5.77
C SER A 71 -4.11 -5.65 -5.79
N SER A 72 -3.69 -5.11 -4.66
CA SER A 72 -3.16 -3.73 -4.57
C SER A 72 -2.01 -3.53 -5.57
N THR A 73 -1.05 -4.44 -5.61
CA THR A 73 0.09 -4.38 -6.55
C THR A 73 -0.37 -4.30 -8.00
N GLN A 74 -1.37 -5.10 -8.39
CA GLN A 74 -1.88 -5.08 -9.77
C GLN A 74 -2.59 -3.77 -10.09
N LEU A 75 -3.44 -3.27 -9.19
CA LEU A 75 -4.19 -2.03 -9.40
C LEU A 75 -3.27 -0.81 -9.52
N TYR A 76 -2.24 -0.73 -8.68
CA TYR A 76 -1.22 0.31 -8.79
C TYR A 76 -0.41 0.21 -10.08
N LYS A 77 0.11 -0.98 -10.42
CA LYS A 77 0.97 -1.18 -11.59
C LYS A 77 0.23 -1.10 -12.93
N SER A 78 -1.05 -1.45 -12.97
CA SER A 78 -1.86 -1.33 -14.20
C SER A 78 -2.28 0.11 -14.50
N GLY A 79 -2.04 1.04 -13.58
CA GLY A 79 -2.49 2.42 -13.70
C GLY A 79 -3.96 2.63 -13.34
N GLN A 80 -4.67 1.62 -12.85
CA GLN A 80 -6.09 1.75 -12.49
C GLN A 80 -6.31 2.78 -11.37
N PHE A 81 -5.30 3.01 -10.52
CA PHE A 81 -5.35 4.03 -9.48
C PHE A 81 -4.74 5.39 -9.90
N ASN A 82 -4.23 5.54 -11.13
CA ASN A 82 -3.50 6.74 -11.53
C ASN A 82 -4.31 8.03 -11.35
N ASP A 83 -5.57 8.07 -11.80
CA ASP A 83 -6.41 9.27 -11.69
C ASP A 83 -6.65 9.65 -10.22
N THR A 84 -6.87 8.66 -9.35
CA THR A 84 -7.08 8.92 -7.92
C THR A 84 -5.78 9.27 -7.20
N LEU A 85 -4.63 8.76 -7.64
CA LEU A 85 -3.32 9.20 -7.15
C LEU A 85 -3.02 10.65 -7.53
N VAL A 86 -3.35 11.06 -8.76
CA VAL A 86 -3.26 12.46 -9.19
C VAL A 86 -4.19 13.36 -8.38
N LEU A 87 -5.43 12.89 -8.10
CA LEU A 87 -6.35 13.61 -7.23
C LEU A 87 -5.76 13.77 -5.82
N ALA A 88 -5.22 12.71 -5.23
CA ALA A 88 -4.56 12.76 -3.92
C ALA A 88 -3.36 13.71 -3.90
N LEU A 89 -2.55 13.74 -4.98
CA LEU A 89 -1.43 14.68 -5.11
C LEU A 89 -1.92 16.13 -5.15
N ASN A 90 -3.00 16.39 -5.89
CA ASN A 90 -3.59 17.73 -5.95
C ASN A 90 -4.16 18.19 -4.61
N LYS A 91 -4.68 17.25 -3.82
CA LYS A 91 -5.25 17.44 -2.48
C LYS A 91 -4.24 17.22 -1.34
N TYR A 92 -2.95 17.15 -1.65
CA TYR A 92 -1.89 16.79 -0.70
C TYR A 92 -1.98 17.56 0.62
N GLN A 93 -2.10 18.89 0.56
CA GLN A 93 -2.15 19.71 1.77
C GLN A 93 -3.42 19.45 2.58
N GLU A 94 -4.57 19.32 1.92
CA GLU A 94 -5.85 18.99 2.58
C GLU A 94 -5.76 17.63 3.31
N ILE A 95 -5.11 16.63 2.69
CA ILE A 95 -4.86 15.32 3.32
C ILE A 95 -3.95 15.47 4.54
N ILE A 96 -2.88 16.24 4.44
CA ILE A 96 -1.96 16.54 5.54
C ILE A 96 -2.70 17.16 6.71
N ASP A 97 -3.51 18.18 6.46
CA ASP A 97 -4.24 18.93 7.48
C ASP A 97 -5.27 18.06 8.23
N ILE A 98 -5.85 17.08 7.55
CA ILE A 98 -6.78 16.12 8.15
C ILE A 98 -6.06 15.02 8.93
N VAL A 99 -5.00 14.44 8.37
CA VAL A 99 -4.39 13.23 8.93
C VAL A 99 -3.40 13.54 10.06
N ILE A 100 -2.57 14.58 9.92
CA ILE A 100 -1.52 14.89 10.90
C ILE A 100 -2.09 15.02 12.32
N PRO A 101 -3.20 15.74 12.58
CA PRO A 101 -3.74 15.88 13.95
C PRO A 101 -4.13 14.55 14.60
N THR A 102 -4.39 13.50 13.82
CA THR A 102 -4.76 12.17 14.31
C THR A 102 -3.56 11.30 14.70
N LEU A 103 -2.34 11.76 14.43
CA LEU A 103 -1.10 11.01 14.64
C LEU A 103 -0.40 11.41 15.94
N GLY A 104 0.31 10.47 16.54
CA GLY A 104 1.23 10.75 17.63
C GLY A 104 2.39 11.66 17.19
N LYS A 105 2.90 12.50 18.12
CA LYS A 105 3.90 13.56 17.87
C LYS A 105 5.13 13.13 17.04
N GLU A 106 5.63 11.92 17.26
CA GLU A 106 6.79 11.42 16.52
C GLU A 106 6.44 11.13 15.05
N ARG A 107 5.26 10.54 14.81
CA ARG A 107 4.80 10.27 13.43
C ARG A 107 4.41 11.52 12.66
N GLN A 108 3.97 12.59 13.34
CA GLN A 108 3.67 13.88 12.70
C GLN A 108 4.87 14.45 11.95
N LYS A 109 6.10 14.25 12.50
CA LYS A 109 7.35 14.80 11.93
C LYS A 109 7.77 14.13 10.62
N THR A 110 7.39 12.88 10.43
CA THR A 110 7.87 12.04 9.31
C THR A 110 6.74 11.57 8.40
N TYR A 111 5.50 12.01 8.66
CA TYR A 111 4.36 11.58 7.90
C TYR A 111 4.40 12.13 6.46
N SER A 112 4.09 11.25 5.53
CA SER A 112 3.75 11.60 4.15
C SER A 112 2.59 10.72 3.69
N PRO A 113 1.60 11.25 2.98
CA PRO A 113 0.56 10.43 2.36
C PRO A 113 1.11 9.51 1.26
N PHE A 114 2.24 9.85 0.65
CA PHE A 114 2.89 9.05 -0.39
C PHE A 114 4.11 8.32 0.15
N LEU A 115 4.20 7.04 -0.15
CA LEU A 115 5.29 6.14 0.19
C LEU A 115 5.97 5.68 -1.11
N PRO A 116 7.08 6.32 -1.50
CA PRO A 116 7.78 5.95 -2.72
C PRO A 116 8.45 4.57 -2.60
N LEU A 117 8.54 3.87 -3.72
CA LEU A 117 9.39 2.69 -3.86
C LEU A 117 10.80 3.13 -4.25
N CYS A 118 11.79 2.73 -3.46
CA CYS A 118 13.18 3.03 -3.75
C CYS A 118 13.62 2.36 -5.06
N PRO A 119 14.03 3.11 -6.10
CA PRO A 119 14.43 2.51 -7.38
C PRO A 119 15.64 1.56 -7.27
N LYS A 120 16.53 1.82 -6.28
CA LYS A 120 17.76 1.03 -6.07
C LYS A 120 17.49 -0.27 -5.32
N THR A 121 16.54 -0.29 -4.38
CA THR A 121 16.33 -1.43 -3.45
C THR A 121 14.98 -2.10 -3.57
N GLY A 122 14.02 -1.48 -4.24
CA GLY A 122 12.62 -1.92 -4.33
C GLY A 122 11.85 -1.82 -3.00
N LYS A 123 12.40 -1.14 -1.99
CA LYS A 123 11.76 -0.99 -0.68
C LYS A 123 10.72 0.13 -0.70
N VAL A 124 9.62 -0.08 -0.02
CA VAL A 124 8.66 0.98 0.33
C VAL A 124 9.31 1.86 1.40
N LEU A 125 9.40 3.16 1.14
CA LEU A 125 10.08 4.10 2.04
C LEU A 125 9.07 4.91 2.83
N GLU A 126 9.16 4.86 4.16
CA GLU A 126 8.37 5.68 5.09
C GLU A 126 9.16 6.95 5.45
N ILE A 127 9.36 7.83 4.46
CA ILE A 127 10.12 9.08 4.61
C ILE A 127 9.28 10.26 4.12
N PRO A 128 9.51 11.47 4.65
CA PRO A 128 8.74 12.63 4.26
C PRO A 128 9.02 13.04 2.81
N VAL A 129 7.96 13.46 2.14
CA VAL A 129 8.06 14.17 0.86
C VAL A 129 8.51 15.59 1.15
N VAL A 130 9.55 16.05 0.46
CA VAL A 130 10.12 17.39 0.63
C VAL A 130 9.67 18.38 -0.44
N GLU A 131 9.19 17.87 -1.59
CA GLU A 131 8.68 18.69 -2.67
C GLU A 131 7.64 17.90 -3.50
N ILE A 132 6.67 18.63 -4.06
CA ILE A 132 5.61 18.08 -4.92
C ILE A 132 5.69 18.77 -6.27
N ILE A 133 5.75 17.97 -7.36
CA ILE A 133 5.79 18.44 -8.74
C ILE A 133 4.50 18.01 -9.42
N LYS A 134 3.44 18.82 -9.23
CA LYS A 134 2.07 18.47 -9.66
C LYS A 134 1.94 18.29 -11.17
N ASP A 135 2.56 19.16 -11.96
CA ASP A 135 2.54 19.13 -13.43
C ASP A 135 3.20 17.88 -14.03
N LYS A 136 4.05 17.21 -13.26
CA LYS A 136 4.74 15.99 -13.66
C LYS A 136 4.25 14.72 -12.94
N ASN A 137 3.29 14.84 -12.06
CA ASN A 137 2.82 13.74 -11.19
C ASN A 137 3.97 13.06 -10.43
N LYS A 138 4.85 13.89 -9.84
CA LYS A 138 6.02 13.43 -9.11
C LYS A 138 6.09 14.01 -7.70
N ILE A 139 6.80 13.30 -6.86
CA ILE A 139 7.22 13.73 -5.52
C ILE A 139 8.75 13.70 -5.45
N VAL A 140 9.31 14.54 -4.59
CA VAL A 140 10.74 14.50 -4.23
C VAL A 140 10.84 14.10 -2.76
N PHE A 141 11.72 13.19 -2.46
CA PHE A 141 12.01 12.76 -1.10
C PHE A 141 13.51 12.76 -0.83
N ASP A 142 13.89 12.94 0.43
CA ASP A 142 15.29 12.91 0.86
C ASP A 142 15.62 11.52 1.41
N ASN A 143 16.51 10.82 0.72
CA ASN A 143 17.02 9.55 1.18
C ASN A 143 18.47 9.70 1.66
N LYS A 144 18.63 10.07 2.93
CA LYS A 144 19.94 10.25 3.59
C LYS A 144 20.82 11.30 2.92
N GLY A 145 20.24 12.45 2.56
CA GLY A 145 20.94 13.58 1.92
C GLY A 145 20.93 13.53 0.38
N GLU A 146 20.41 12.47 -0.23
CA GLU A 146 20.20 12.38 -1.68
C GLU A 146 18.72 12.68 -2.00
N LYS A 147 18.44 13.78 -2.71
CA LYS A 147 17.10 14.09 -3.21
C LYS A 147 16.79 13.23 -4.42
N ILE A 148 15.71 12.46 -4.34
CA ILE A 148 15.27 11.53 -5.38
C ILE A 148 13.87 11.93 -5.82
N GLU A 149 13.69 12.09 -7.13
CA GLU A 149 12.36 12.21 -7.74
C GLU A 149 11.76 10.83 -7.98
N ALA A 150 10.48 10.66 -7.66
CA ALA A 150 9.71 9.47 -8.00
C ALA A 150 8.36 9.86 -8.62
N SER A 151 7.95 9.12 -9.66
CA SER A 151 6.58 9.17 -10.14
C SER A 151 5.65 8.62 -9.07
N ILE A 152 4.45 9.19 -8.94
CA ILE A 152 3.39 8.62 -8.09
C ILE A 152 2.58 7.55 -8.83
N LEU A 153 2.79 7.37 -10.14
CA LEU A 153 2.00 6.54 -11.04
C LEU A 153 2.64 5.16 -11.25
N ASP A 154 1.84 4.23 -11.78
CA ASP A 154 2.27 2.93 -12.32
C ASP A 154 3.03 2.06 -11.30
N GLY A 155 2.65 2.16 -10.03
CA GLY A 155 3.24 1.35 -8.96
C GLY A 155 4.64 1.80 -8.49
N ASN A 156 5.11 2.99 -8.88
CA ASN A 156 6.37 3.55 -8.37
C ASN A 156 6.21 4.18 -6.97
N CYS A 157 4.97 4.38 -6.55
CA CYS A 157 4.61 4.89 -5.25
C CYS A 157 3.33 4.21 -4.79
N LYS A 158 3.11 4.11 -3.49
CA LYS A 158 1.83 3.76 -2.90
C LYS A 158 1.39 4.82 -1.89
N LEU A 159 0.12 4.84 -1.52
CA LEU A 159 -0.35 5.70 -0.44
C LEU A 159 -0.14 5.05 0.93
N GLN A 160 -0.03 5.90 1.95
CA GLN A 160 -0.07 5.51 3.36
C GLN A 160 -1.47 4.97 3.69
N TRP A 161 -1.56 3.95 4.51
CA TRP A 161 -2.74 3.08 4.64
C TRP A 161 -4.08 3.80 4.85
N LYS A 162 -4.16 4.86 5.67
CA LYS A 162 -5.41 5.62 5.85
C LYS A 162 -5.86 6.29 4.55
N VAL A 163 -4.92 6.89 3.84
CA VAL A 163 -5.19 7.58 2.57
C VAL A 163 -5.43 6.56 1.46
N ASP A 164 -4.68 5.45 1.45
CA ASP A 164 -4.89 4.34 0.53
C ASP A 164 -6.29 3.74 0.68
N TRP A 165 -6.74 3.56 1.91
CA TRP A 165 -8.05 3.02 2.23
C TRP A 165 -9.19 3.90 1.70
N ALA A 166 -9.14 5.20 1.95
CA ALA A 166 -10.10 6.16 1.41
C ALA A 166 -10.02 6.25 -0.13
N MET A 167 -8.80 6.26 -0.68
CA MET A 167 -8.56 6.30 -2.12
C MET A 167 -9.18 5.10 -2.83
N ARG A 168 -8.98 3.89 -2.31
CA ARG A 168 -9.52 2.67 -2.93
C ARG A 168 -11.03 2.58 -2.84
N TRP A 169 -11.66 3.09 -1.77
CA TRP A 169 -13.11 3.21 -1.71
C TRP A 169 -13.64 4.07 -2.85
N TYR A 170 -13.02 5.22 -3.06
CA TYR A 170 -13.39 6.12 -4.14
C TYR A 170 -13.12 5.50 -5.52
N ALA A 171 -11.94 4.92 -5.74
CA ALA A 171 -11.53 4.36 -7.02
C ALA A 171 -12.30 3.10 -7.43
N LEU A 172 -12.80 2.33 -6.47
CA LEU A 172 -13.53 1.07 -6.69
C LEU A 172 -15.03 1.21 -6.47
N ASP A 173 -15.52 2.43 -6.21
CA ASP A 173 -16.94 2.74 -5.99
C ASP A 173 -17.55 1.86 -4.88
N VAL A 174 -16.88 1.82 -3.72
CA VAL A 174 -17.27 0.98 -2.59
C VAL A 174 -18.38 1.66 -1.79
N ASP A 175 -19.57 1.05 -1.74
CA ASP A 175 -20.71 1.54 -0.96
C ASP A 175 -20.61 1.15 0.52
N TYR A 176 -19.97 0.03 0.83
CA TYR A 176 -19.92 -0.51 2.17
C TYR A 176 -18.71 -1.40 2.42
N GLU A 177 -18.01 -1.18 3.52
CA GLU A 177 -16.93 -2.04 4.01
C GLU A 177 -17.09 -2.32 5.50
N MET A 178 -16.97 -3.60 5.89
CA MET A 178 -16.91 -4.00 7.30
C MET A 178 -15.47 -3.97 7.78
N TYR A 179 -15.24 -3.37 8.94
CA TYR A 179 -13.94 -3.34 9.58
C TYR A 179 -14.04 -3.61 11.09
N GLY A 180 -12.91 -3.97 11.67
CA GLY A 180 -12.82 -4.26 13.11
C GLY A 180 -13.01 -3.01 13.96
N LYS A 181 -13.47 -3.18 15.19
CA LYS A 181 -13.69 -2.10 16.18
C LYS A 181 -12.42 -1.25 16.41
N ASP A 182 -11.26 -1.84 16.29
CA ASP A 182 -9.94 -1.21 16.42
C ASP A 182 -9.63 -0.19 15.32
N LEU A 183 -10.37 -0.22 14.21
CA LEU A 183 -10.20 0.70 13.08
C LEU A 183 -11.18 1.90 13.11
N ILE A 184 -12.10 1.99 14.07
CA ILE A 184 -13.10 3.06 14.13
C ILE A 184 -12.44 4.44 14.10
N GLU A 185 -11.42 4.68 14.96
CA GLU A 185 -10.70 5.97 15.02
C GLU A 185 -9.91 6.30 13.74
N SER A 186 -9.82 5.37 12.82
CA SER A 186 -9.07 5.52 11.56
C SER A 186 -9.97 5.76 10.37
N ALA A 187 -11.24 5.39 10.48
CA ALA A 187 -12.24 5.50 9.42
C ALA A 187 -13.05 6.82 9.50
N VAL A 188 -12.97 7.55 10.61
CA VAL A 188 -13.70 8.80 10.88
C VAL A 188 -12.83 10.00 10.66
#